data_bf61fa3d958d39331e001ea679498669
#
_entry.id   bf61fa3d958d39331e001ea679498669
#
_cell.length_a   1.000
_cell.length_b   1.000
_cell.length_c   1.000
_cell.angle_alpha   90.00
_cell.angle_beta   90.00
_cell.angle_gamma   90.00
#
_symmetry.space_group_name_H-M   'P 1'
#
loop_
_entity.id
_entity.type
_entity.pdbx_description
1 polymer ?
#
loop_
_entity_poly.entity_id
_entity_poly.type
_entity_poly.pdbx_seq_one_letter_code
_entity_poly.pdbx_strand_id
1 'polypeptide(L)'
;MCVFRAAAIQMCSGVDPQRNATDLAGYVTDAAAQGAVYVQTPEMTGALQRNRKELASVLRGESDDIIVRTASELAARHKIHLHIGSTAIARDDGKIANRAFFFGPDGNILARYDKIHMFDVDLDNGESWRESA
;
A
#
# COMPACT_ATOMS: atom_id res chain seq x y z
N MET A 1 26.85 17.61 6.37
CA MET A 1 25.41 17.31 6.45
C MET A 1 25.14 16.21 5.41
N CYS A 2 24.57 15.09 5.83
CA CYS A 2 24.18 14.05 4.87
C CYS A 2 22.76 14.38 4.35
N VAL A 3 22.61 14.58 3.05
CA VAL A 3 21.33 14.88 2.41
C VAL A 3 20.96 13.69 1.54
N PHE A 4 19.71 13.23 1.62
CA PHE A 4 19.17 12.21 0.73
C PHE A 4 17.90 12.73 0.04
N ARG A 5 17.60 12.19 -1.13
CA ARG A 5 16.37 12.52 -1.85
C ARG A 5 15.27 11.54 -1.50
N ALA A 6 14.14 12.07 -1.07
CA ALA A 6 12.92 11.30 -0.83
C ALA A 6 11.83 11.71 -1.84
N ALA A 7 10.96 10.77 -2.18
CA ALA A 7 9.78 11.01 -3.00
C ALA A 7 8.53 10.58 -2.24
N ALA A 8 7.54 11.46 -2.19
CA ALA A 8 6.17 11.14 -1.78
C ALA A 8 5.31 11.03 -3.04
N ILE A 9 4.74 9.86 -3.25
CA ILE A 9 3.88 9.58 -4.41
C ILE A 9 2.43 9.84 -4.01
N GLN A 10 1.73 10.62 -4.81
CA GLN A 10 0.29 10.75 -4.73
C GLN A 10 -0.34 9.88 -5.81
N MET A 11 -1.06 8.84 -5.39
CA MET A 11 -1.78 7.92 -6.29
C MET A 11 -3.27 8.25 -6.32
N CYS A 12 -3.93 7.84 -7.39
CA CYS A 12 -5.37 7.73 -7.48
C CYS A 12 -5.72 6.25 -7.58
N SER A 13 -5.57 5.51 -6.47
CA SER A 13 -5.84 4.08 -6.44
C SER A 13 -7.29 3.79 -6.79
N GLY A 14 -7.48 2.89 -7.75
CA GLY A 14 -8.79 2.41 -8.16
C GLY A 14 -9.15 1.09 -7.49
N VAL A 15 -10.17 0.45 -8.04
CA VAL A 15 -10.70 -0.83 -7.52
C VAL A 15 -9.90 -2.05 -7.99
N ASP A 16 -9.05 -1.92 -8.99
CA ASP A 16 -8.28 -3.01 -9.60
C ASP A 16 -6.84 -3.03 -9.07
N PRO A 17 -6.47 -4.03 -8.21
CA PRO A 17 -5.12 -4.12 -7.66
C PRO A 17 -4.03 -4.29 -8.72
N GLN A 18 -4.33 -4.95 -9.85
CA GLN A 18 -3.36 -5.15 -10.92
C GLN A 18 -3.00 -3.84 -11.61
N ARG A 19 -4.00 -3.00 -11.87
CA ARG A 19 -3.78 -1.66 -12.42
C ARG A 19 -3.01 -0.78 -11.43
N ASN A 20 -3.41 -0.80 -10.16
CA ASN A 20 -2.71 -0.03 -9.13
C ASN A 20 -1.24 -0.45 -8.98
N ALA A 21 -0.94 -1.75 -9.11
CA ALA A 21 0.44 -2.25 -9.12
C ALA A 21 1.24 -1.74 -10.33
N THR A 22 0.60 -1.64 -11.50
CA THR A 22 1.22 -1.07 -12.70
C THR A 22 1.52 0.41 -12.52
N ASP A 23 0.56 1.17 -11.98
CA ASP A 23 0.73 2.60 -11.70
C ASP A 23 1.83 2.82 -10.64
N LEU A 24 1.85 2.01 -9.58
CA LEU A 24 2.91 1.99 -8.57
C LEU A 24 4.28 1.81 -9.21
N ALA A 25 4.41 0.83 -10.11
CA ALA A 25 5.68 0.54 -10.77
C ALA A 25 6.18 1.72 -11.61
N GLY A 26 5.29 2.41 -12.32
CA GLY A 26 5.61 3.63 -13.06
C GLY A 26 6.13 4.74 -12.14
N TYR A 27 5.37 5.08 -11.11
CA TYR A 27 5.74 6.17 -10.19
C TYR A 27 7.04 5.89 -9.44
N VAL A 28 7.25 4.66 -8.96
CA VAL A 28 8.48 4.29 -8.25
C VAL A 28 9.69 4.34 -9.19
N THR A 29 9.53 3.87 -10.42
CA THR A 29 10.60 3.93 -11.44
C THR A 29 10.99 5.39 -11.76
N ASP A 30 10.00 6.26 -11.93
CA ASP A 30 10.24 7.69 -12.20
C ASP A 30 10.92 8.39 -11.01
N ALA A 31 10.48 8.08 -9.78
CA ALA A 31 11.10 8.62 -8.57
C ALA A 31 12.57 8.18 -8.44
N ALA A 32 12.84 6.89 -8.68
CA ALA A 32 14.19 6.34 -8.64
C ALA A 32 15.09 6.94 -9.73
N ALA A 33 14.57 7.13 -10.95
CA ALA A 33 15.29 7.78 -12.04
C ALA A 33 15.67 9.24 -11.71
N GLN A 34 14.89 9.91 -10.87
CA GLN A 34 15.19 11.24 -10.33
C GLN A 34 16.14 11.22 -9.12
N GLY A 35 16.65 10.04 -8.74
CA GLY A 35 17.62 9.85 -7.67
C GLY A 35 17.02 9.75 -6.27
N ALA A 36 15.74 9.45 -6.13
CA ALA A 36 15.15 9.14 -4.83
C ALA A 36 15.72 7.82 -4.30
N VAL A 37 16.13 7.81 -3.03
CA VAL A 37 16.59 6.61 -2.30
C VAL A 37 15.59 6.14 -1.26
N TYR A 38 14.57 6.94 -1.00
CA TYR A 38 13.39 6.63 -0.21
C TYR A 38 12.14 7.07 -0.99
N VAL A 39 11.18 6.17 -1.12
CA VAL A 39 9.91 6.43 -1.81
C VAL A 39 8.77 6.00 -0.90
N GLN A 40 7.73 6.82 -0.80
CA GLN A 40 6.54 6.54 0.00
C GLN A 40 5.28 6.69 -0.84
N THR A 41 4.35 5.73 -0.70
CA THR A 41 3.01 5.75 -1.29
C THR A 41 1.94 6.09 -0.25
N PRO A 42 0.69 6.41 -0.67
CA PRO A 42 -0.40 6.72 0.26
C PRO A 42 -0.99 5.47 0.92
N GLU A 43 -1.93 5.70 1.83
CA GLU A 43 -2.83 4.68 2.36
C GLU A 43 -3.62 4.03 1.21
N MET A 44 -3.97 2.74 1.35
CA MET A 44 -4.76 1.95 0.40
C MET A 44 -4.21 1.96 -1.03
N THR A 45 -2.90 1.83 -1.16
CA THR A 45 -2.19 1.75 -2.45
C THR A 45 -2.74 0.61 -3.34
N GLY A 46 -3.15 -0.51 -2.74
CA GLY A 46 -3.52 -1.72 -3.47
C GLY A 46 -4.90 -1.71 -4.09
N ALA A 47 -5.88 -1.24 -3.37
CA ALA A 47 -7.25 -1.16 -3.86
C ALA A 47 -8.10 -0.23 -2.98
N LEU A 48 -8.90 0.62 -3.61
CA LEU A 48 -9.89 1.45 -2.92
C LEU A 48 -11.28 1.01 -3.36
N GLN A 49 -11.96 0.24 -2.52
CA GLN A 49 -13.28 -0.31 -2.81
C GLN A 49 -14.38 0.46 -2.07
N ARG A 50 -15.58 0.50 -2.65
CA ARG A 50 -16.72 1.22 -2.09
C ARG A 50 -17.31 0.53 -0.87
N ASN A 51 -17.15 -0.78 -0.78
CA ASN A 51 -17.69 -1.55 0.32
C ASN A 51 -16.83 -2.79 0.60
N ARG A 52 -17.03 -3.36 1.79
CA ARG A 52 -16.24 -4.50 2.28
C ARG A 52 -16.39 -5.77 1.42
N LYS A 53 -17.58 -6.01 0.84
CA LYS A 53 -17.83 -7.21 0.02
C LYS A 53 -17.01 -7.15 -1.28
N GLU A 54 -16.97 -5.99 -1.92
CA GLU A 54 -16.14 -5.76 -3.11
C GLU A 54 -14.65 -5.88 -2.76
N LEU A 55 -14.22 -5.28 -1.65
CA LEU A 55 -12.85 -5.41 -1.16
C LEU A 55 -12.48 -6.88 -0.93
N ALA A 56 -13.33 -7.65 -0.25
CA ALA A 56 -13.09 -9.06 0.02
C ALA A 56 -12.88 -9.90 -1.26
N SER A 57 -13.48 -9.52 -2.38
CA SER A 57 -13.33 -10.24 -3.65
C SER A 57 -11.92 -10.13 -4.25
N VAL A 58 -11.21 -9.06 -3.96
CA VAL A 58 -9.86 -8.78 -4.49
C VAL A 58 -8.76 -9.01 -3.47
N LEU A 59 -9.11 -9.16 -2.18
CA LEU A 59 -8.13 -9.38 -1.12
C LEU A 59 -7.34 -10.67 -1.30
N ARG A 60 -6.07 -10.58 -0.91
CA ARG A 60 -5.15 -11.73 -0.84
C ARG A 60 -4.39 -11.68 0.48
N GLY A 61 -3.87 -12.83 0.89
CA GLY A 61 -2.88 -12.90 1.96
C GLY A 61 -1.58 -12.21 1.56
N GLU A 62 -0.76 -11.87 2.52
CA GLU A 62 0.48 -11.10 2.29
C GLU A 62 1.39 -11.72 1.23
N SER A 63 1.55 -13.06 1.21
CA SER A 63 2.39 -13.78 0.24
C SER A 63 1.90 -13.67 -1.20
N ASP A 64 0.59 -13.50 -1.38
CA ASP A 64 -0.07 -13.52 -2.69
C ASP A 64 -0.53 -12.14 -3.15
N ASP A 65 -0.36 -11.11 -2.30
CA ASP A 65 -0.74 -9.75 -2.61
C ASP A 65 0.16 -9.15 -3.68
N ILE A 66 -0.46 -8.62 -4.74
CA ILE A 66 0.26 -8.08 -5.90
C ILE A 66 1.08 -6.84 -5.54
N ILE A 67 0.59 -5.99 -4.63
CA ILE A 67 1.30 -4.77 -4.22
C ILE A 67 2.54 -5.12 -3.41
N VAL A 68 2.42 -6.06 -2.47
CA VAL A 68 3.55 -6.53 -1.66
C VAL A 68 4.65 -7.10 -2.55
N ARG A 69 4.28 -7.96 -3.51
CA ARG A 69 5.24 -8.54 -4.45
C ARG A 69 5.87 -7.48 -5.35
N THR A 70 5.08 -6.61 -5.96
CA THR A 70 5.56 -5.54 -6.82
C THR A 70 6.49 -4.60 -6.07
N ALA A 71 6.15 -4.22 -4.83
CA ALA A 71 6.98 -3.34 -4.00
C ALA A 71 8.33 -3.97 -3.67
N SER A 72 8.36 -5.26 -3.31
CA SER A 72 9.59 -6.01 -3.07
C SER A 72 10.50 -6.01 -4.30
N GLU A 73 9.96 -6.31 -5.48
CA GLU A 73 10.69 -6.31 -6.74
C GLU A 73 11.23 -4.92 -7.11
N LEU A 74 10.44 -3.87 -6.92
CA LEU A 74 10.84 -2.50 -7.21
C LEU A 74 11.94 -2.01 -6.26
N ALA A 75 11.80 -2.27 -4.96
CA ALA A 75 12.80 -1.91 -3.97
C ALA A 75 14.16 -2.56 -4.28
N ALA A 76 14.16 -3.87 -4.61
CA ALA A 76 15.35 -4.59 -5.00
C ALA A 76 15.96 -4.10 -6.32
N ARG A 77 15.11 -3.87 -7.33
CA ARG A 77 15.53 -3.43 -8.67
C ARG A 77 16.21 -2.07 -8.64
N HIS A 78 15.61 -1.11 -7.95
CA HIS A 78 16.09 0.27 -7.91
C HIS A 78 17.04 0.56 -6.74
N LYS A 79 17.28 -0.42 -5.86
CA LYS A 79 18.13 -0.28 -4.66
C LYS A 79 17.69 0.86 -3.74
N ILE A 80 16.38 0.98 -3.54
CA ILE A 80 15.75 2.03 -2.73
C ILE A 80 15.06 1.45 -1.49
N HIS A 81 14.81 2.29 -0.51
CA HIS A 81 13.82 2.01 0.52
C HIS A 81 12.43 2.39 -0.01
N LEU A 82 11.50 1.45 0.05
CA LEU A 82 10.12 1.68 -0.40
C LEU A 82 9.13 1.46 0.74
N HIS A 83 8.39 2.50 1.06
CA HIS A 83 7.34 2.48 2.07
C HIS A 83 5.97 2.47 1.38
N ILE A 84 5.28 1.35 1.44
CA ILE A 84 3.86 1.28 1.07
C ILE A 84 3.06 1.79 2.26
N GLY A 85 2.39 2.93 2.08
CA GLY A 85 1.64 3.60 3.16
C GLY A 85 0.58 2.70 3.76
N SER A 86 -0.16 1.97 2.94
CA SER A 86 -0.82 0.71 3.31
C SER A 86 -1.44 0.00 2.10
N THR A 87 -1.80 -1.26 2.31
CA THR A 87 -2.71 -2.05 1.47
C THR A 87 -3.57 -2.95 2.35
N ALA A 88 -4.75 -3.34 1.84
CA ALA A 88 -5.63 -4.26 2.55
C ALA A 88 -5.14 -5.70 2.38
N ILE A 89 -4.94 -6.41 3.47
CA ILE A 89 -4.42 -7.78 3.52
C ILE A 89 -5.45 -8.70 4.20
N ALA A 90 -5.76 -9.83 3.56
CA ALA A 90 -6.53 -10.89 4.20
C ALA A 90 -5.69 -11.57 5.27
N ARG A 91 -6.23 -11.69 6.48
CA ARG A 91 -5.59 -12.37 7.61
C ARG A 91 -6.11 -13.80 7.74
N ASP A 92 -5.33 -14.67 8.34
CA ASP A 92 -5.69 -16.08 8.58
C ASP A 92 -6.89 -16.25 9.53
N ASP A 93 -7.16 -15.23 10.37
CA ASP A 93 -8.32 -15.19 11.27
C ASP A 93 -9.61 -14.69 10.59
N GLY A 94 -9.60 -14.52 9.27
CA GLY A 94 -10.73 -14.05 8.45
C GLY A 94 -10.97 -12.54 8.53
N LYS A 95 -10.11 -11.79 9.22
CA LYS A 95 -10.17 -10.33 9.30
C LYS A 95 -9.33 -9.69 8.18
N ILE A 96 -9.52 -8.39 8.03
CA ILE A 96 -8.75 -7.56 7.10
C ILE A 96 -7.81 -6.69 7.92
N ALA A 97 -6.53 -6.66 7.51
CA ALA A 97 -5.58 -5.68 8.03
C ALA A 97 -5.40 -4.56 7.01
N ASN A 98 -5.43 -3.32 7.46
CA ASN A 98 -4.94 -2.16 6.71
C ASN A 98 -3.46 -2.02 7.08
N ARG A 99 -2.56 -2.62 6.27
CA ARG A 99 -1.16 -2.88 6.62
C ARG A 99 -0.20 -2.03 5.81
N ALA A 100 0.65 -1.29 6.53
CA ALA A 100 1.82 -0.64 5.97
C ALA A 100 3.00 -1.61 5.88
N PHE A 101 3.84 -1.40 4.86
CA PHE A 101 5.07 -2.18 4.65
C PHE A 101 6.25 -1.28 4.39
N PHE A 102 7.39 -1.63 4.97
CA PHE A 102 8.66 -0.97 4.70
C PHE A 102 9.65 -1.97 4.12
N PHE A 103 10.07 -1.73 2.88
CA PHE A 103 11.01 -2.59 2.15
C PHE A 103 12.40 -1.98 2.13
N GLY A 104 13.41 -2.83 2.28
CA GLY A 104 14.82 -2.48 2.11
C GLY A 104 15.27 -2.54 0.65
N PRO A 105 16.48 -2.03 0.35
CA PRO A 105 17.06 -2.03 -1.00
C PRO A 105 17.37 -3.43 -1.58
N ASP A 106 17.22 -4.45 -0.78
CA ASP A 106 17.32 -5.87 -1.19
C ASP A 106 15.95 -6.51 -1.48
N GLY A 107 14.87 -5.74 -1.32
CA GLY A 107 13.50 -6.18 -1.50
C GLY A 107 12.90 -6.88 -0.28
N ASN A 108 13.66 -7.06 0.80
CA ASN A 108 13.15 -7.66 2.02
C ASN A 108 12.25 -6.69 2.79
N ILE A 109 11.21 -7.23 3.43
CA ILE A 109 10.35 -6.45 4.32
C ILE A 109 11.09 -6.22 5.63
N LEU A 110 11.41 -4.96 5.93
CA LEU A 110 12.09 -4.53 7.15
C LEU A 110 11.12 -4.30 8.30
N ALA A 111 9.90 -3.83 7.99
CA ALA A 111 8.87 -3.57 9.00
C ALA A 111 7.47 -3.69 8.43
N ARG A 112 6.51 -3.99 9.31
CA ARG A 112 5.06 -4.01 9.08
C ARG A 112 4.37 -3.25 10.19
N TYR A 113 3.26 -2.60 9.85
CA TYR A 113 2.39 -1.97 10.83
C TYR A 113 0.93 -2.12 10.40
N ASP A 114 0.12 -2.68 11.27
CA ASP A 114 -1.33 -2.74 11.08
C ASP A 114 -1.98 -1.51 11.72
N LYS A 115 -2.78 -0.78 10.94
CA LYS A 115 -3.52 0.37 11.41
C LYS A 115 -4.44 -0.02 12.58
N ILE A 116 -4.29 0.64 13.72
CA ILE A 116 -5.05 0.37 14.95
C ILE A 116 -6.19 1.35 15.17
N HIS A 117 -6.09 2.58 14.65
CA HIS A 117 -7.15 3.59 14.71
C HIS A 117 -7.93 3.55 13.39
N MET A 118 -9.12 2.96 13.46
CA MET A 118 -9.99 2.76 12.31
C MET A 118 -10.87 3.98 12.05
N PHE A 119 -11.21 4.21 10.78
CA PHE A 119 -12.12 5.27 10.38
C PHE A 119 -13.56 4.77 10.49
N ASP A 120 -14.22 5.13 11.58
CA ASP A 120 -15.64 4.87 11.79
C ASP A 120 -16.38 6.19 11.85
N VAL A 121 -17.36 6.40 10.98
CA VAL A 121 -18.12 7.64 10.91
C VAL A 121 -19.59 7.38 10.64
N ASP A 122 -20.44 8.14 11.31
CA ASP A 122 -21.86 8.28 11.02
C ASP A 122 -22.07 9.65 10.38
N LEU A 123 -22.68 9.66 9.20
CA LEU A 123 -22.97 10.88 8.47
C LEU A 123 -24.39 11.37 8.79
N ASP A 124 -24.60 12.68 8.72
CA ASP A 124 -25.91 13.32 9.02
C ASP A 124 -27.04 12.83 8.09
N ASN A 125 -26.71 12.26 6.94
CA ASN A 125 -27.68 11.67 5.99
C ASN A 125 -28.10 10.24 6.35
N GLY A 126 -27.62 9.68 7.48
CA GLY A 126 -27.91 8.33 7.95
C GLY A 126 -27.01 7.23 7.38
N GLU A 127 -25.99 7.57 6.59
CA GLU A 127 -24.96 6.62 6.15
C GLU A 127 -23.95 6.41 7.26
N SER A 128 -23.51 5.17 7.41
CA SER A 128 -22.44 4.78 8.36
C SER A 128 -21.31 4.09 7.62
N TRP A 129 -20.10 4.47 7.93
CA TRP A 129 -18.88 3.81 7.47
C TRP A 129 -18.17 3.20 8.67
N ARG A 130 -17.82 1.91 8.55
CA ARG A 130 -17.15 1.15 9.62
C ARG A 130 -15.94 0.43 9.03
N GLU A 131 -14.75 0.98 9.22
CA GLU A 131 -13.50 0.30 8.90
C GLU A 131 -13.20 -0.81 9.92
N SER A 132 -13.67 -0.64 11.18
CA SER A 132 -13.46 -1.56 12.29
C SER A 132 -14.33 -2.83 12.26
N ALA A 133 -15.37 -2.89 11.42
CA ALA A 133 -16.36 -3.99 11.40
C ALA A 133 -15.88 -5.24 10.66
#